data_2dcb0e4095048e6c82d79f7b71b3f047
#
_entry.id   2dcb0e4095048e6c82d79f7b71b3f047
#
_cell.length_a   1.000
_cell.length_b   1.000
_cell.length_c   1.000
_cell.angle_alpha   90.00
_cell.angle_beta   90.00
_cell.angle_gamma   90.00
#
_symmetry.space_group_name_H-M   'P 1'
#
loop_
_entity.id
_entity.type
_entity.pdbx_description
1 polymer ?
#
loop_
_entity_poly.entity_id
_entity_poly.type
_entity_poly.pdbx_seq_one_letter_code
_entity_poly.pdbx_strand_id
1 'polypeptide(L)'
;MPTDLSSLTLKTLDGSEDRAVYTAAREFCLEMIRDTYAIDYNPVWHADLDSLVKPAEENWYSAANRGAFCVVYDAQNRLIATGGLHAFSRKPGTAKRLGERYQNHDEVCQLVRVYLRPQLRGQGLGTRIVALLEQRAAQLDYATSYLHADALADATLRFWQRCNYREFGRFSYPANGRTDTSVDFDKPLPPA
;
A
#
# COMPACT_ATOMS: atom_id res chain seq x y z
N MET A 1 -27.03 1.52 -3.05
CA MET A 1 -26.79 2.15 -4.36
C MET A 1 -25.31 2.02 -4.66
N PRO A 2 -24.90 1.60 -5.88
CA PRO A 2 -23.48 1.65 -6.24
C PRO A 2 -23.01 3.10 -6.19
N THR A 3 -21.80 3.31 -5.68
CA THR A 3 -21.19 4.64 -5.62
C THR A 3 -20.83 5.08 -7.03
N ASP A 4 -21.22 6.27 -7.41
CA ASP A 4 -20.79 6.84 -8.69
C ASP A 4 -19.29 7.16 -8.64
N LEU A 5 -18.49 6.31 -9.29
CA LEU A 5 -17.03 6.47 -9.33
C LEU A 5 -16.58 7.73 -10.09
N SER A 6 -17.45 8.36 -10.87
CA SER A 6 -17.14 9.62 -11.58
C SER A 6 -17.10 10.82 -10.64
N SER A 7 -17.75 10.73 -9.48
CA SER A 7 -17.76 11.78 -8.46
C SER A 7 -16.58 11.69 -7.48
N LEU A 8 -15.70 10.70 -7.63
CA LEU A 8 -14.55 10.49 -6.75
C LEU A 8 -13.34 11.29 -7.22
N THR A 9 -12.67 11.94 -6.28
CA THR A 9 -11.39 12.61 -6.52
C THR A 9 -10.25 11.72 -6.05
N LEU A 10 -9.44 11.20 -6.99
CA LEU A 10 -8.23 10.46 -6.72
C LEU A 10 -7.03 11.40 -6.88
N LYS A 11 -6.22 11.55 -5.83
CA LYS A 11 -5.09 12.46 -5.77
C LYS A 11 -3.83 11.69 -5.33
N THR A 12 -2.72 11.88 -6.05
CA THR A 12 -1.40 11.45 -5.59
C THR A 12 -0.78 12.58 -4.75
N LEU A 13 -0.29 12.26 -3.57
CA LEU A 13 0.41 13.19 -2.69
C LEU A 13 1.87 13.29 -3.14
N ASP A 14 2.35 14.51 -3.39
CA ASP A 14 3.70 14.75 -3.93
C ASP A 14 4.64 15.47 -2.95
N GLY A 15 4.16 15.82 -1.78
CA GLY A 15 4.91 16.52 -0.75
C GLY A 15 4.55 18.02 -0.64
N SER A 16 3.72 18.54 -1.54
CA SER A 16 3.27 19.95 -1.53
C SER A 16 1.99 20.19 -0.72
N GLU A 17 1.31 19.12 -0.32
CA GLU A 17 0.05 19.21 0.40
C GLU A 17 0.22 19.72 1.84
N ASP A 18 -0.84 20.30 2.38
CA ASP A 18 -0.93 20.65 3.79
C ASP A 18 -0.68 19.39 4.65
N ARG A 19 0.04 19.54 5.74
CA ARG A 19 0.31 18.49 6.73
C ARG A 19 -0.98 17.82 7.23
N ALA A 20 -2.09 18.53 7.27
CA ALA A 20 -3.38 17.98 7.66
C ALA A 20 -3.83 16.84 6.74
N VAL A 21 -3.52 16.88 5.44
CA VAL A 21 -3.84 15.83 4.48
C VAL A 21 -3.09 14.54 4.81
N TYR A 22 -1.79 14.65 5.12
CA TYR A 22 -0.96 13.50 5.50
C TYR A 22 -1.39 12.91 6.85
N THR A 23 -1.74 13.77 7.80
CA THR A 23 -2.26 13.34 9.10
C THR A 23 -3.56 12.55 8.92
N ALA A 24 -4.51 13.07 8.13
CA ALA A 24 -5.76 12.39 7.85
C ALA A 24 -5.55 11.05 7.14
N ALA A 25 -4.62 10.98 6.19
CA ALA A 25 -4.27 9.75 5.50
C ALA A 25 -3.68 8.69 6.45
N ARG A 26 -2.79 9.09 7.36
CA ARG A 26 -2.23 8.22 8.40
C ARG A 26 -3.32 7.69 9.33
N GLU A 27 -4.17 8.57 9.84
CA GLU A 27 -5.27 8.20 10.75
C GLU A 27 -6.26 7.25 10.07
N PHE A 28 -6.62 7.51 8.82
CA PHE A 28 -7.47 6.63 8.03
C PHE A 28 -6.85 5.22 7.90
N CYS A 29 -5.57 5.11 7.60
CA CYS A 29 -4.90 3.81 7.52
C CYS A 29 -4.89 3.09 8.86
N LEU A 30 -4.62 3.77 9.97
CA LEU A 30 -4.62 3.16 11.31
C LEU A 30 -6.03 2.70 11.72
N GLU A 31 -7.06 3.49 11.40
CA GLU A 31 -8.47 3.09 11.57
C GLU A 31 -8.75 1.80 10.77
N MET A 32 -8.42 1.77 9.49
CA MET A 32 -8.67 0.61 8.63
C MET A 32 -7.92 -0.65 9.10
N ILE A 33 -6.70 -0.51 9.62
CA ILE A 33 -5.92 -1.61 10.19
C ILE A 33 -6.60 -2.16 11.43
N ARG A 34 -6.98 -1.29 12.36
CA ARG A 34 -7.66 -1.71 13.59
C ARG A 34 -8.99 -2.39 13.29
N ASP A 35 -9.80 -1.81 12.40
CA ASP A 35 -11.14 -2.31 12.09
C ASP A 35 -11.10 -3.64 11.29
N THR A 36 -10.05 -3.85 10.48
CA THR A 36 -9.95 -5.05 9.64
C THR A 36 -9.21 -6.19 10.32
N TYR A 37 -8.15 -5.88 11.09
CA TYR A 37 -7.24 -6.90 11.62
C TYR A 37 -7.19 -6.96 13.15
N ALA A 38 -7.92 -6.08 13.84
CA ALA A 38 -7.83 -5.91 15.31
C ALA A 38 -6.38 -5.71 15.79
N ILE A 39 -5.59 -4.96 15.01
CA ILE A 39 -4.20 -4.63 15.31
C ILE A 39 -4.15 -3.18 15.80
N ASP A 40 -3.63 -2.99 17.01
CA ASP A 40 -3.33 -1.67 17.55
C ASP A 40 -2.07 -1.07 16.91
N TYR A 41 -1.90 0.24 17.10
CA TYR A 41 -0.71 0.93 16.62
C TYR A 41 0.57 0.30 17.19
N ASN A 42 1.52 0.03 16.27
CA ASN A 42 2.86 -0.47 16.59
C ASN A 42 3.89 0.33 15.77
N PRO A 43 4.84 1.04 16.40
CA PRO A 43 5.76 1.92 15.71
C PRO A 43 6.71 1.20 14.74
N VAL A 44 6.99 -0.08 14.96
CA VAL A 44 7.83 -0.88 14.05
C VAL A 44 7.05 -1.27 12.79
N TRP A 45 5.81 -1.72 12.96
CA TRP A 45 4.98 -2.16 11.82
C TRP A 45 4.40 -1.00 11.02
N HIS A 46 4.18 0.14 11.68
CA HIS A 46 3.56 1.33 11.08
C HIS A 46 4.56 2.49 10.86
N ALA A 47 5.87 2.19 10.86
CA ALA A 47 6.92 3.19 10.62
C ALA A 47 6.75 3.93 9.29
N ASP A 48 6.22 3.26 8.27
CA ASP A 48 5.86 3.86 7.00
C ASP A 48 4.74 4.91 7.14
N LEU A 49 3.70 4.62 7.94
CA LEU A 49 2.63 5.58 8.22
C LEU A 49 3.13 6.76 9.05
N ASP A 50 4.05 6.52 9.99
CA ASP A 50 4.67 7.60 10.75
C ASP A 50 5.52 8.51 9.86
N SER A 51 6.10 7.97 8.79
CA SER A 51 6.85 8.75 7.82
C SER A 51 6.00 9.71 7.01
N LEU A 52 4.70 9.44 6.83
CA LEU A 52 3.79 10.34 6.08
C LEU A 52 3.76 11.76 6.65
N VAL A 53 3.85 11.91 7.96
CA VAL A 53 3.76 13.22 8.64
C VAL A 53 5.12 13.87 8.88
N LYS A 54 6.19 13.30 8.31
CA LYS A 54 7.55 13.84 8.36
C LYS A 54 7.86 14.70 7.13
N PRO A 55 8.96 15.48 7.18
CA PRO A 55 9.46 16.18 6.00
C PRO A 55 9.71 15.25 4.81
N ALA A 56 9.70 15.79 3.60
CA ALA A 56 9.80 15.01 2.36
C ALA A 56 11.03 14.08 2.30
N GLU A 57 12.15 14.48 2.91
CA GLU A 57 13.38 13.70 2.95
C GLU A 57 13.27 12.44 3.81
N GLU A 58 12.38 12.46 4.81
CA GLU A 58 12.12 11.33 5.71
C GLU A 58 10.82 10.57 5.36
N ASN A 59 9.99 11.14 4.51
CA ASN A 59 8.73 10.52 4.08
C ASN A 59 9.00 9.43 3.04
N TRP A 60 8.73 8.17 3.39
CA TRP A 60 8.97 7.02 2.51
C TRP A 60 8.17 7.07 1.21
N TYR A 61 7.09 7.83 1.20
CA TYR A 61 6.17 7.97 0.06
C TYR A 61 6.45 9.20 -0.79
N SER A 62 7.45 10.01 -0.45
CA SER A 62 7.84 11.15 -1.28
C SER A 62 8.55 10.71 -2.56
N ALA A 63 8.48 11.54 -3.60
CA ALA A 63 9.20 11.31 -4.84
C ALA A 63 10.73 11.27 -4.64
N ALA A 64 11.26 12.08 -3.70
CA ALA A 64 12.68 12.06 -3.33
C ALA A 64 13.14 10.70 -2.78
N ASN A 65 12.23 9.95 -2.17
CA ASN A 65 12.47 8.59 -1.65
C ASN A 65 11.95 7.50 -2.59
N ARG A 66 11.67 7.84 -3.85
CA ARG A 66 11.09 6.94 -4.86
C ARG A 66 9.81 6.26 -4.36
N GLY A 67 8.97 7.01 -3.65
CA GLY A 67 7.68 6.56 -3.14
C GLY A 67 6.53 7.29 -3.80
N ALA A 68 5.31 6.83 -3.52
CA ALA A 68 4.07 7.52 -3.85
C ALA A 68 2.99 7.12 -2.85
N PHE A 69 2.09 8.05 -2.57
CA PHE A 69 0.90 7.79 -1.78
C PHE A 69 -0.30 8.43 -2.46
N CYS A 70 -1.40 7.72 -2.56
CA CYS A 70 -2.63 8.28 -3.10
C CYS A 70 -3.76 8.24 -2.06
N VAL A 71 -4.64 9.21 -2.18
CA VAL A 71 -5.86 9.36 -1.39
C VAL A 71 -7.05 9.49 -2.33
N VAL A 72 -8.19 9.00 -1.91
CA VAL A 72 -9.45 9.13 -2.66
C VAL A 72 -10.49 9.78 -1.77
N TYR A 73 -11.09 10.84 -2.28
CA TYR A 73 -12.17 11.56 -1.61
C TYR A 73 -13.49 11.34 -2.35
N ASP A 74 -14.57 11.30 -1.58
CA ASP A 74 -15.93 11.32 -2.14
C ASP A 74 -16.41 12.77 -2.45
N ALA A 75 -17.63 12.88 -2.98
CA ALA A 75 -18.24 14.17 -3.31
C ALA A 75 -18.46 15.10 -2.08
N GLN A 76 -18.42 14.56 -0.87
CA GLN A 76 -18.47 15.31 0.39
C GLN A 76 -17.09 15.60 0.98
N ASN A 77 -16.03 15.41 0.19
CA ASN A 77 -14.64 15.59 0.59
C ASN A 77 -14.22 14.70 1.79
N ARG A 78 -14.82 13.53 1.95
CA ARG A 78 -14.44 12.54 2.97
C ARG A 78 -13.41 11.59 2.38
N LEU A 79 -12.34 11.30 3.12
CA LEU A 79 -11.34 10.31 2.75
C LEU A 79 -11.95 8.91 2.84
N ILE A 80 -11.95 8.18 1.72
CA ILE A 80 -12.66 6.90 1.56
C ILE A 80 -11.76 5.76 1.12
N ALA A 81 -10.60 6.04 0.56
CA ALA A 81 -9.62 5.03 0.18
C ALA A 81 -8.20 5.62 0.13
N THR A 82 -7.22 4.73 0.26
CA THR A 82 -5.79 5.05 0.15
C THR A 82 -5.05 3.98 -0.63
N GLY A 83 -3.81 4.27 -0.99
CA GLY A 83 -2.85 3.31 -1.49
C GLY A 83 -1.47 3.93 -1.49
N GLY A 84 -0.42 3.11 -1.28
CA GLY A 84 0.94 3.60 -1.26
C GLY A 84 1.93 2.61 -1.85
N LEU A 85 3.06 3.12 -2.28
CA LEU A 85 4.25 2.35 -2.61
C LEU A 85 5.49 3.03 -2.04
N HIS A 86 6.45 2.23 -1.64
CA HIS A 86 7.77 2.71 -1.23
C HIS A 86 8.86 1.75 -1.68
N ALA A 87 10.11 2.19 -1.65
CA ALA A 87 11.25 1.35 -1.95
C ALA A 87 11.26 0.10 -1.05
N PHE A 88 11.49 -1.07 -1.64
CA PHE A 88 11.52 -2.36 -0.95
C PHE A 88 12.54 -2.38 0.21
N SER A 89 13.68 -1.73 0.05
CA SER A 89 14.74 -1.61 1.05
C SER A 89 14.33 -0.89 2.34
N ARG A 90 13.20 -0.14 2.34
CA ARG A 90 12.66 0.53 3.55
C ARG A 90 12.15 -0.44 4.62
N LYS A 91 11.91 -1.71 4.28
CA LYS A 91 11.54 -2.78 5.21
C LYS A 91 12.68 -3.81 5.32
N PRO A 92 13.72 -3.56 6.16
CA PRO A 92 14.95 -4.39 6.19
C PRO A 92 14.67 -5.88 6.47
N GLY A 93 13.68 -6.17 7.32
CA GLY A 93 13.28 -7.56 7.61
C GLY A 93 12.74 -8.28 6.38
N THR A 94 11.90 -7.61 5.58
CA THR A 94 11.38 -8.14 4.31
C THR A 94 12.51 -8.27 3.27
N ALA A 95 13.34 -7.24 3.15
CA ALA A 95 14.48 -7.24 2.23
C ALA A 95 15.47 -8.38 2.55
N LYS A 96 15.78 -8.61 3.81
CA LYS A 96 16.62 -9.73 4.24
C LYS A 96 15.98 -11.08 3.93
N ARG A 97 14.68 -11.24 4.20
CA ARG A 97 13.95 -12.50 3.96
C ARG A 97 13.87 -12.88 2.48
N LEU A 98 13.79 -11.89 1.59
CA LEU A 98 13.61 -12.07 0.15
C LEU A 98 14.85 -11.73 -0.67
N GLY A 99 16.02 -11.59 -0.04
CA GLY A 99 17.27 -11.20 -0.70
C GLY A 99 17.73 -12.17 -1.79
N GLU A 100 17.44 -13.46 -1.64
CA GLU A 100 17.74 -14.45 -2.68
C GLU A 100 16.83 -14.32 -3.93
N ARG A 101 15.59 -13.83 -3.73
CA ARG A 101 14.64 -13.62 -4.81
C ARG A 101 14.92 -12.34 -5.59
N TYR A 102 15.25 -11.26 -4.88
CA TYR A 102 15.46 -9.93 -5.46
C TYR A 102 16.92 -9.53 -5.27
N GLN A 103 17.76 -9.81 -6.26
CA GLN A 103 19.19 -9.49 -6.21
C GLN A 103 19.45 -7.97 -6.26
N ASN A 104 18.59 -7.23 -6.96
CA ASN A 104 18.63 -5.78 -7.02
C ASN A 104 17.39 -5.18 -6.32
N HIS A 105 17.54 -4.80 -5.07
CA HIS A 105 16.46 -4.21 -4.28
C HIS A 105 15.99 -2.85 -4.81
N ASP A 106 16.84 -2.14 -5.56
CA ASP A 106 16.49 -0.83 -6.13
C ASP A 106 15.50 -0.92 -7.29
N GLU A 107 15.34 -2.10 -7.87
CA GLU A 107 14.35 -2.37 -8.91
C GLU A 107 12.99 -2.84 -8.36
N VAL A 108 12.85 -2.96 -7.04
CA VAL A 108 11.65 -3.47 -6.40
C VAL A 108 10.99 -2.41 -5.54
N CYS A 109 9.70 -2.17 -5.75
CA CYS A 109 8.87 -1.43 -4.81
C CYS A 109 7.96 -2.36 -4.02
N GLN A 110 7.52 -1.91 -2.85
CA GLN A 110 6.47 -2.58 -2.10
C GLN A 110 5.18 -1.77 -2.16
N LEU A 111 4.10 -2.36 -2.68
CA LEU A 111 2.75 -1.82 -2.55
C LEU A 111 2.23 -2.10 -1.14
N VAL A 112 1.67 -1.06 -0.53
CA VAL A 112 1.16 -1.08 0.84
C VAL A 112 -0.07 -0.21 0.98
N ARG A 113 -0.81 -0.41 2.06
CA ARG A 113 -1.88 0.51 2.52
C ARG A 113 -2.99 0.74 1.48
N VAL A 114 -3.25 -0.25 0.63
CA VAL A 114 -4.41 -0.23 -0.27
C VAL A 114 -5.66 -0.56 0.54
N TYR A 115 -6.28 0.47 1.09
CA TYR A 115 -7.47 0.37 1.94
C TYR A 115 -8.65 1.11 1.33
N LEU A 116 -9.81 0.49 1.41
CA LEU A 116 -11.09 1.06 0.97
C LEU A 116 -12.13 0.87 2.07
N ARG A 117 -12.96 1.88 2.30
CA ARG A 117 -14.16 1.72 3.11
C ARG A 117 -14.97 0.51 2.60
N PRO A 118 -15.52 -0.35 3.48
CA PRO A 118 -16.16 -1.62 3.08
C PRO A 118 -17.22 -1.47 1.98
N GLN A 119 -18.02 -0.40 2.04
CA GLN A 119 -19.10 -0.13 1.10
C GLN A 119 -18.66 0.20 -0.33
N LEU A 120 -17.34 0.45 -0.53
CA LEU A 120 -16.76 0.76 -1.85
C LEU A 120 -16.07 -0.46 -2.50
N ARG A 121 -16.05 -1.57 -1.78
CA ARG A 121 -15.41 -2.81 -2.29
C ARG A 121 -16.25 -3.41 -3.43
N GLY A 122 -15.59 -4.12 -4.34
CA GLY A 122 -16.25 -4.77 -5.47
C GLY A 122 -16.69 -3.85 -6.63
N GLN A 123 -16.43 -2.54 -6.54
CA GLN A 123 -16.84 -1.55 -7.54
C GLN A 123 -15.68 -1.09 -8.46
N GLY A 124 -14.53 -1.77 -8.44
CA GLY A 124 -13.39 -1.46 -9.31
C GLY A 124 -12.44 -0.37 -8.78
N LEU A 125 -12.77 0.35 -7.69
CA LEU A 125 -11.92 1.43 -7.16
C LEU A 125 -10.53 0.91 -6.74
N GLY A 126 -10.45 -0.23 -6.07
CA GLY A 126 -9.17 -0.84 -5.68
C GLY A 126 -8.27 -1.13 -6.88
N THR A 127 -8.82 -1.65 -7.97
CA THR A 127 -8.08 -1.91 -9.21
C THR A 127 -7.54 -0.60 -9.83
N ARG A 128 -8.33 0.49 -9.79
CA ARG A 128 -7.88 1.81 -10.27
C ARG A 128 -6.72 2.36 -9.43
N ILE A 129 -6.78 2.20 -8.10
CA ILE A 129 -5.70 2.61 -7.18
C ILE A 129 -4.44 1.81 -7.49
N VAL A 130 -4.53 0.48 -7.63
CA VAL A 130 -3.38 -0.38 -7.95
C VAL A 130 -2.78 0.00 -9.29
N ALA A 131 -3.58 0.19 -10.34
CA ALA A 131 -3.09 0.60 -11.66
C ALA A 131 -2.35 1.96 -11.62
N LEU A 132 -2.85 2.93 -10.86
CA LEU A 132 -2.16 4.21 -10.67
C LEU A 132 -0.80 4.02 -9.97
N LEU A 133 -0.76 3.22 -8.91
CA LEU A 133 0.49 2.96 -8.18
C LEU A 133 1.50 2.20 -9.04
N GLU A 134 1.07 1.23 -9.85
CA GLU A 134 1.93 0.51 -10.80
C GLU A 134 2.49 1.43 -11.87
N GLN A 135 1.66 2.31 -12.44
CA GLN A 135 2.11 3.33 -13.37
C GLN A 135 3.16 4.25 -12.71
N ARG A 136 2.91 4.66 -11.47
CA ARG A 136 3.86 5.50 -10.73
C ARG A 136 5.14 4.74 -10.41
N ALA A 137 5.06 3.46 -10.06
CA ALA A 137 6.23 2.62 -9.84
C ALA A 137 7.11 2.52 -11.09
N ALA A 138 6.52 2.28 -12.27
CA ALA A 138 7.24 2.28 -13.54
C ALA A 138 7.94 3.63 -13.82
N GLN A 139 7.26 4.77 -13.58
CA GLN A 139 7.85 6.10 -13.70
C GLN A 139 9.00 6.37 -12.72
N LEU A 140 9.09 5.60 -11.63
CA LEU A 140 10.16 5.64 -10.64
C LEU A 140 11.23 4.56 -10.90
N ASP A 141 11.25 3.97 -12.10
CA ASP A 141 12.21 2.95 -12.55
C ASP A 141 12.19 1.65 -11.71
N TYR A 142 11.02 1.27 -11.18
CA TYR A 142 10.84 -0.05 -10.60
C TYR A 142 10.44 -1.08 -11.67
N ALA A 143 11.12 -2.22 -11.68
CA ALA A 143 10.83 -3.33 -12.59
C ALA A 143 9.87 -4.36 -11.96
N THR A 144 9.74 -4.37 -10.64
CA THR A 144 8.91 -5.33 -9.90
C THR A 144 8.14 -4.64 -8.78
N SER A 145 6.86 -4.97 -8.70
CA SER A 145 6.01 -4.62 -7.56
C SER A 145 5.82 -5.85 -6.68
N TYR A 146 6.14 -5.73 -5.41
CA TYR A 146 5.96 -6.73 -4.35
C TYR A 146 4.87 -6.29 -3.38
N LEU A 147 4.17 -7.26 -2.81
CA LEU A 147 3.29 -7.07 -1.66
C LEU A 147 3.14 -8.36 -0.86
N HIS A 148 2.62 -8.27 0.35
CA HIS A 148 2.11 -9.42 1.08
C HIS A 148 0.71 -9.13 1.65
N ALA A 149 -0.07 -10.18 1.83
CA ALA A 149 -1.42 -10.10 2.35
C ALA A 149 -1.69 -11.23 3.36
N ASP A 150 -2.64 -11.01 4.26
CA ASP A 150 -3.07 -12.00 5.24
C ASP A 150 -3.57 -13.28 4.52
N ALA A 151 -3.04 -14.43 4.90
CA ALA A 151 -3.38 -15.73 4.33
C ALA A 151 -4.84 -16.15 4.59
N LEU A 152 -5.49 -15.56 5.58
CA LEU A 152 -6.90 -15.83 5.92
C LEU A 152 -7.88 -14.88 5.19
N ALA A 153 -7.38 -13.86 4.51
CA ALA A 153 -8.19 -12.86 3.81
C ALA A 153 -8.48 -13.26 2.36
N ASP A 154 -9.23 -14.34 2.14
CA ASP A 154 -9.53 -14.91 0.81
C ASP A 154 -9.96 -13.86 -0.24
N ALA A 155 -10.82 -12.92 0.13
CA ALA A 155 -11.28 -11.87 -0.78
C ALA A 155 -10.13 -10.97 -1.24
N THR A 156 -9.17 -10.69 -0.35
CA THR A 156 -7.96 -9.91 -0.63
C THR A 156 -7.00 -10.70 -1.51
N LEU A 157 -6.81 -11.99 -1.23
CA LEU A 157 -5.94 -12.84 -2.06
C LEU A 157 -6.48 -12.90 -3.51
N ARG A 158 -7.80 -13.15 -3.67
CA ARG A 158 -8.44 -13.12 -5.01
C ARG A 158 -8.38 -11.74 -5.67
N PHE A 159 -8.42 -10.66 -4.92
CA PHE A 159 -8.25 -9.32 -5.46
C PHE A 159 -6.86 -9.14 -6.07
N TRP A 160 -5.79 -9.50 -5.36
CA TRP A 160 -4.44 -9.40 -5.88
C TRP A 160 -4.20 -10.29 -7.10
N GLN A 161 -4.73 -11.51 -7.12
CA GLN A 161 -4.69 -12.39 -8.30
C GLN A 161 -5.39 -11.75 -9.51
N ARG A 162 -6.55 -11.09 -9.32
CA ARG A 162 -7.23 -10.35 -10.41
C ARG A 162 -6.44 -9.12 -10.89
N CYS A 163 -5.58 -8.55 -10.05
CA CYS A 163 -4.64 -7.51 -10.43
C CYS A 163 -3.36 -8.08 -11.09
N ASN A 164 -3.33 -9.39 -11.41
CA ASN A 164 -2.23 -10.13 -12.02
C ASN A 164 -0.99 -10.25 -11.12
N TYR A 165 -1.13 -10.15 -9.80
CA TYR A 165 -0.09 -10.52 -8.87
C TYR A 165 -0.04 -12.05 -8.74
N ARG A 166 1.18 -12.60 -8.71
CA ARG A 166 1.41 -14.04 -8.56
C ARG A 166 1.91 -14.35 -7.17
N GLU A 167 1.25 -15.30 -6.52
CA GLU A 167 1.72 -15.88 -5.26
C GLU A 167 3.03 -16.64 -5.53
N PHE A 168 4.03 -16.43 -4.65
CA PHE A 168 5.30 -17.15 -4.75
C PHE A 168 5.81 -17.68 -3.41
N GLY A 169 5.21 -17.33 -2.29
CA GLY A 169 5.64 -17.78 -0.98
C GLY A 169 4.67 -17.43 0.14
N ARG A 170 4.96 -17.98 1.30
CA ARG A 170 4.24 -17.69 2.55
C ARG A 170 5.23 -17.60 3.68
N PHE A 171 4.93 -16.78 4.67
CA PHE A 171 5.73 -16.67 5.88
C PHE A 171 4.84 -16.41 7.09
N SER A 172 5.29 -16.93 8.24
CA SER A 172 4.59 -16.75 9.50
C SER A 172 5.40 -15.89 10.45
N TYR A 173 4.73 -15.11 11.27
CA TYR A 173 5.33 -14.21 12.23
C TYR A 173 4.47 -14.08 13.49
N PRO A 174 5.08 -13.81 14.67
CA PRO A 174 4.31 -13.57 15.88
C PRO A 174 3.59 -12.21 15.80
N ALA A 175 2.30 -12.19 16.08
CA ALA A 175 1.47 -11.00 16.13
C ALA A 175 0.40 -11.15 17.23
N ASN A 176 0.30 -10.18 18.13
CA ASN A 176 -0.74 -10.11 19.17
C ASN A 176 -0.94 -11.42 19.95
N GLY A 177 0.16 -12.08 20.34
CA GLY A 177 0.13 -13.33 21.11
C GLY A 177 -0.27 -14.59 20.32
N ARG A 178 -0.39 -14.48 18.99
CA ARG A 178 -0.65 -15.60 18.07
C ARG A 178 0.39 -15.61 16.94
N THR A 179 0.34 -16.65 16.12
CA THR A 179 1.12 -16.71 14.87
C THR A 179 0.20 -16.35 13.70
N ASP A 180 0.52 -15.29 13.01
CA ASP A 180 -0.15 -14.90 11.76
C ASP A 180 0.68 -15.36 10.56
N THR A 181 0.01 -15.60 9.43
CA THR A 181 0.65 -16.01 8.17
C THR A 181 0.26 -15.05 7.06
N SER A 182 1.25 -14.62 6.30
CA SER A 182 1.05 -13.81 5.09
C SER A 182 1.47 -14.58 3.84
N VAL A 183 0.83 -14.24 2.74
CA VAL A 183 1.13 -14.71 1.38
C VAL A 183 1.91 -13.63 0.67
N ASP A 184 3.05 -13.99 0.09
CA ASP A 184 3.88 -13.12 -0.72
C ASP A 184 3.43 -13.14 -2.19
N PHE A 185 3.31 -11.96 -2.76
CA PHE A 185 2.95 -11.75 -4.16
C PHE A 185 3.92 -10.81 -4.85
N ASP A 186 4.17 -11.04 -6.11
CA ASP A 186 4.83 -10.06 -6.97
C ASP A 186 4.23 -9.99 -8.37
N LYS A 187 4.64 -8.94 -9.08
CA LYS A 187 4.24 -8.65 -10.46
C LYS A 187 5.35 -7.88 -11.15
N PRO A 188 5.86 -8.37 -12.31
CA PRO A 188 6.71 -7.57 -13.18
C PRO A 188 5.95 -6.34 -13.68
N LEU A 189 6.59 -5.18 -13.65
CA LEU A 189 6.05 -3.93 -14.18
C LEU A 189 6.55 -3.72 -15.62
N PRO A 190 5.70 -3.21 -16.53
CA PRO A 190 6.17 -2.80 -17.84
C PRO A 190 7.13 -1.60 -17.69
N PRO A 191 8.10 -1.41 -18.57
CA PRO A 191 8.87 -0.18 -18.63
C PRO A 191 7.96 1.02 -18.87
N ALA A 192 8.35 2.20 -18.33
CA ALA A 192 7.58 3.44 -18.44
C ALA A 192 7.48 3.95 -19.87
#